data_c66d3ae40680a60464cc90df9f20f40b
#
_entry.id   c66d3ae40680a60464cc90df9f20f40b
#
_cell.length_a   1.000
_cell.length_b   1.000
_cell.length_c   1.000
_cell.angle_alpha   90.00
_cell.angle_beta   90.00
_cell.angle_gamma   90.00
#
_symmetry.space_group_name_H-M   'P 1'
#
loop_
_entity.id
_entity.type
_entity.pdbx_description
1 polymer ?
#
loop_
_entity_poly.entity_id
_entity_poly.type
_entity_poly.pdbx_seq_one_letter_code
_entity_poly.pdbx_strand_id
1 'polypeptide(L)'
;MKFGLAVMNDFPPGTVAADRVAALREQVRAAAAAGIDSVWVLQHYLGNMPTLQPVPLLSALAADAGDMFLGTNMLILPLRHPVGVAEEFATLDHLSNGHAIAGFGMGYRDNEFGSFGVPMNERVSRFEESVHIVRSLWSGEQMSFHGEHFHIDDQRISLPPVQPGGPRIWIGAGPHKTGARRAARLGDAWIIPPHATPERLQILLGHYREERERLGMSEPGDFVVRRELVLDDDPERARSIGVAARTALTRQYAAFNAPDQTPGYQHLNSDADAEQTADRSYLFTDPASAISALKELEAHGFTYVVLRMQWFDLPQERMLQTLETFRDHVRPAFDS
;
A
#
# COMPACT_ATOMS: atom_id res chain seq x y z
N MET A 1 -5.28 2.64 -17.45
CA MET A 1 -4.62 2.71 -16.10
C MET A 1 -5.61 2.30 -15.01
N LYS A 2 -5.18 1.54 -13.97
CA LYS A 2 -6.00 1.18 -12.80
C LYS A 2 -5.74 2.11 -11.63
N PHE A 3 -6.74 2.28 -10.75
CA PHE A 3 -6.64 3.16 -9.60
C PHE A 3 -7.04 2.45 -8.31
N GLY A 4 -6.25 2.64 -7.25
CA GLY A 4 -6.57 2.18 -5.91
C GLY A 4 -6.76 3.36 -4.95
N LEU A 5 -7.60 3.20 -3.94
CA LEU A 5 -7.76 4.14 -2.85
C LEU A 5 -7.04 3.63 -1.59
N ALA A 6 -6.02 4.35 -1.12
CA ALA A 6 -5.44 4.10 0.19
C ALA A 6 -6.28 4.82 1.26
N VAL A 7 -7.11 4.07 1.97
CA VAL A 7 -7.89 4.62 3.08
C VAL A 7 -7.03 4.80 4.32
N MET A 8 -7.36 5.79 5.12
CA MET A 8 -6.64 6.11 6.34
C MET A 8 -7.30 5.39 7.53
N ASN A 9 -6.68 4.33 8.02
CA ASN A 9 -7.18 3.49 9.12
C ASN A 9 -6.67 3.91 10.51
N ASP A 10 -5.78 4.87 10.58
CA ASP A 10 -5.39 5.60 11.78
C ASP A 10 -6.22 6.89 11.92
N PHE A 11 -6.47 7.31 13.16
CA PHE A 11 -7.36 8.43 13.46
C PHE A 11 -6.96 9.16 14.76
N PRO A 12 -7.36 10.43 14.93
CA PRO A 12 -7.02 11.19 16.12
C PRO A 12 -7.46 10.53 17.42
N PRO A 13 -6.67 10.61 18.51
CA PRO A 13 -7.10 10.20 19.83
C PRO A 13 -8.41 10.89 20.22
N GLY A 14 -9.32 10.12 20.85
CA GLY A 14 -10.66 10.62 21.22
C GLY A 14 -11.75 10.42 20.17
N THR A 15 -11.39 10.05 18.94
CA THR A 15 -12.37 9.63 17.92
C THR A 15 -12.99 8.28 18.32
N VAL A 16 -14.31 8.18 18.18
CA VAL A 16 -15.02 6.90 18.41
C VAL A 16 -14.71 5.95 17.25
N ALA A 17 -14.13 4.79 17.56
CA ALA A 17 -13.71 3.83 16.52
C ALA A 17 -14.87 3.36 15.62
N ALA A 18 -16.10 3.23 16.16
CA ALA A 18 -17.28 2.87 15.37
C ALA A 18 -17.62 3.92 14.32
N ASP A 19 -17.50 5.22 14.65
CA ASP A 19 -17.74 6.31 13.72
C ASP A 19 -16.69 6.32 12.61
N ARG A 20 -15.42 6.00 12.96
CA ARG A 20 -14.36 5.86 11.98
C ARG A 20 -14.61 4.71 11.01
N VAL A 21 -15.06 3.55 11.51
CA VAL A 21 -15.45 2.42 10.65
C VAL A 21 -16.61 2.80 9.73
N ALA A 22 -17.63 3.49 10.24
CA ALA A 22 -18.75 3.97 9.43
C ALA A 22 -18.28 4.91 8.31
N ALA A 23 -17.40 5.87 8.63
CA ALA A 23 -16.79 6.78 7.66
C ALA A 23 -15.96 6.03 6.59
N LEU A 24 -15.19 5.02 6.97
CA LEU A 24 -14.42 4.19 6.03
C LEU A 24 -15.33 3.39 5.09
N ARG A 25 -16.43 2.84 5.59
CA ARG A 25 -17.45 2.17 4.76
C ARG A 25 -18.05 3.12 3.72
N GLU A 26 -18.34 4.36 4.12
CA GLU A 26 -18.81 5.40 3.18
C GLU A 26 -17.77 5.72 2.10
N GLN A 27 -16.50 5.89 2.47
CA GLN A 27 -15.41 6.12 1.53
C GLN A 27 -15.26 4.97 0.52
N VAL A 28 -15.37 3.72 1.00
CA VAL A 28 -15.28 2.53 0.14
C VAL A 28 -16.45 2.48 -0.86
N ARG A 29 -17.69 2.73 -0.41
CA ARG A 29 -18.83 2.81 -1.33
C ARG A 29 -18.70 3.94 -2.35
N ALA A 30 -18.21 5.10 -1.92
CA ALA A 30 -17.95 6.22 -2.82
C ALA A 30 -16.84 5.88 -3.83
N ALA A 31 -15.80 5.18 -3.41
CA ALA A 31 -14.73 4.71 -4.28
C ALA A 31 -15.23 3.71 -5.35
N ALA A 32 -16.07 2.75 -4.96
CA ALA A 32 -16.72 1.84 -5.91
C ALA A 32 -17.55 2.61 -6.96
N ALA A 33 -18.34 3.59 -6.52
CA ALA A 33 -19.12 4.46 -7.41
C ALA A 33 -18.24 5.36 -8.31
N ALA A 34 -17.01 5.64 -7.90
CA ALA A 34 -16.03 6.42 -8.67
C ALA A 34 -15.17 5.58 -9.63
N GLY A 35 -15.44 4.29 -9.78
CA GLY A 35 -14.67 3.40 -10.65
C GLY A 35 -13.24 3.14 -10.16
N ILE A 36 -13.03 3.18 -8.85
CA ILE A 36 -11.77 2.76 -8.23
C ILE A 36 -11.68 1.23 -8.28
N ASP A 37 -10.49 0.72 -8.60
CA ASP A 37 -10.27 -0.73 -8.81
C ASP A 37 -9.88 -1.48 -7.53
N SER A 38 -9.45 -0.77 -6.47
CA SER A 38 -9.02 -1.40 -5.22
C SER A 38 -9.02 -0.47 -4.01
N VAL A 39 -9.09 -1.07 -2.82
CA VAL A 39 -8.96 -0.39 -1.51
C VAL A 39 -7.74 -0.94 -0.77
N TRP A 40 -6.98 -0.05 -0.16
CA TRP A 40 -5.71 -0.36 0.50
C TRP A 40 -5.68 0.14 1.93
N VAL A 41 -5.25 -0.72 2.85
CA VAL A 41 -5.14 -0.41 4.29
C VAL A 41 -3.70 -0.61 4.75
N LEU A 42 -3.13 0.39 5.44
CA LEU A 42 -1.78 0.33 5.98
C LEU A 42 -1.72 -0.41 7.32
N GLN A 43 -0.51 -0.80 7.75
CA GLN A 43 -0.27 -1.35 9.08
C GLN A 43 0.82 -0.58 9.83
N HIS A 44 0.50 -0.25 11.07
CA HIS A 44 1.45 0.11 12.11
C HIS A 44 1.01 -0.50 13.44
N TYR A 45 1.97 -0.80 14.29
CA TYR A 45 1.74 -1.27 15.65
C TYR A 45 2.21 -0.22 16.66
N LEU A 46 1.56 -0.18 17.82
CA LEU A 46 2.02 0.57 19.00
C LEU A 46 2.38 2.03 18.70
N GLY A 47 1.61 2.65 17.83
CA GLY A 47 1.74 4.07 17.52
C GLY A 47 1.11 4.97 18.57
N ASN A 48 1.30 6.29 18.41
CA ASN A 48 0.62 7.32 19.21
C ASN A 48 -0.80 7.63 18.71
N MET A 49 -1.23 6.98 17.61
CA MET A 49 -2.56 7.09 17.03
C MET A 49 -3.31 5.77 17.12
N PRO A 50 -4.60 5.78 17.51
CA PRO A 50 -5.45 4.62 17.32
C PRO A 50 -5.43 4.17 15.86
N THR A 51 -5.18 2.88 15.62
CA THR A 51 -5.04 2.31 14.27
C THR A 51 -5.82 1.00 14.18
N LEU A 52 -6.75 0.93 13.23
CA LEU A 52 -7.44 -0.32 12.91
C LEU A 52 -6.52 -1.23 12.10
N GLN A 53 -6.40 -2.49 12.50
CA GLN A 53 -5.52 -3.43 11.83
C GLN A 53 -6.07 -3.86 10.45
N PRO A 54 -5.19 -4.04 9.43
CA PRO A 54 -5.63 -4.09 8.04
C PRO A 54 -6.52 -5.29 7.71
N VAL A 55 -6.16 -6.52 8.06
CA VAL A 55 -6.92 -7.69 7.62
C VAL A 55 -8.34 -7.73 8.23
N PRO A 56 -8.53 -7.52 9.54
CA PRO A 56 -9.88 -7.40 10.10
C PRO A 56 -10.70 -6.24 9.51
N LEU A 57 -10.05 -5.10 9.24
CA LEU A 57 -10.73 -3.96 8.63
C LEU A 57 -11.15 -4.26 7.19
N LEU A 58 -10.26 -4.81 6.36
CA LEU A 58 -10.58 -5.21 4.99
C LEU A 58 -11.72 -6.24 4.94
N SER A 59 -11.73 -7.18 5.88
CA SER A 59 -12.83 -8.15 6.02
C SER A 59 -14.18 -7.46 6.31
N ALA A 60 -14.17 -6.44 7.18
CA ALA A 60 -15.36 -5.65 7.48
C ALA A 60 -15.81 -4.77 6.30
N LEU A 61 -14.90 -4.35 5.42
CA LEU A 61 -15.17 -3.52 4.24
C LEU A 61 -15.54 -4.33 2.99
N ALA A 62 -15.36 -5.65 3.00
CA ALA A 62 -15.55 -6.50 1.82
C ALA A 62 -16.96 -6.38 1.21
N ALA A 63 -17.99 -6.29 2.05
CA ALA A 63 -19.38 -6.13 1.57
C ALA A 63 -19.66 -4.76 0.92
N ASP A 64 -18.87 -3.72 1.24
CA ASP A 64 -19.02 -2.38 0.66
C ASP A 64 -18.14 -2.18 -0.58
N ALA A 65 -17.14 -3.06 -0.78
CA ALA A 65 -16.16 -2.94 -1.85
C ALA A 65 -16.67 -3.44 -3.22
N GLY A 66 -17.70 -4.29 -3.26
CA GLY A 66 -18.14 -4.92 -4.51
C GLY A 66 -17.02 -5.72 -5.17
N ASP A 67 -16.74 -5.44 -6.44
CA ASP A 67 -15.69 -6.12 -7.21
C ASP A 67 -14.30 -5.48 -7.08
N MET A 68 -14.13 -4.47 -6.20
CA MET A 68 -12.82 -3.88 -5.94
C MET A 68 -11.90 -4.88 -5.22
N PHE A 69 -10.63 -4.87 -5.61
CA PHE A 69 -9.63 -5.62 -4.85
C PHE A 69 -9.38 -5.00 -3.47
N LEU A 70 -9.13 -5.85 -2.48
CA LEU A 70 -8.84 -5.47 -1.10
C LEU A 70 -7.39 -5.82 -0.77
N GLY A 71 -6.56 -4.81 -0.50
CA GLY A 71 -5.13 -4.97 -0.31
C GLY A 71 -4.58 -4.34 0.96
N THR A 72 -3.51 -4.91 1.47
CA THR A 72 -2.71 -4.30 2.53
C THR A 72 -1.57 -3.46 1.94
N ASN A 73 -1.29 -2.28 2.53
CA ASN A 73 -0.26 -1.36 1.99
C ASN A 73 0.58 -0.71 3.10
N MET A 74 1.46 -1.45 3.75
CA MET A 74 1.83 -2.87 3.63
C MET A 74 1.60 -3.57 4.96
N LEU A 75 1.26 -4.85 4.94
CA LEU A 75 1.32 -5.69 6.14
C LEU A 75 2.80 -5.97 6.48
N ILE A 76 3.19 -5.79 7.75
CA ILE A 76 4.57 -6.00 8.22
C ILE A 76 4.79 -7.51 8.44
N LEU A 77 5.16 -8.20 7.38
CA LEU A 77 5.21 -9.66 7.33
C LEU A 77 6.21 -10.28 8.34
N PRO A 78 7.43 -9.72 8.58
CA PRO A 78 8.39 -10.32 9.51
C PRO A 78 7.91 -10.39 10.97
N LEU A 79 6.91 -9.60 11.35
CA LEU A 79 6.32 -9.60 12.69
C LEU A 79 5.18 -10.62 12.85
N ARG A 80 4.89 -11.41 11.81
CA ARG A 80 3.79 -12.35 11.76
C ARG A 80 4.27 -13.76 11.47
N HIS A 81 3.56 -14.76 11.99
CA HIS A 81 3.79 -16.14 11.60
C HIS A 81 3.17 -16.39 10.21
N PRO A 82 3.94 -16.91 9.21
CA PRO A 82 3.46 -17.02 7.83
C PRO A 82 2.25 -17.94 7.65
N VAL A 83 2.11 -18.98 8.47
CA VAL A 83 0.92 -19.86 8.46
C VAL A 83 -0.33 -19.05 8.80
N GLY A 84 -0.31 -18.24 9.88
CA GLY A 84 -1.44 -17.41 10.26
C GLY A 84 -1.79 -16.38 9.16
N VAL A 85 -0.77 -15.80 8.51
CA VAL A 85 -0.98 -14.88 7.39
C VAL A 85 -1.62 -15.59 6.18
N ALA A 86 -1.17 -16.81 5.86
CA ALA A 86 -1.76 -17.58 4.77
C ALA A 86 -3.25 -17.88 5.01
N GLU A 87 -3.62 -18.29 6.22
CA GLU A 87 -5.01 -18.57 6.61
C GLU A 87 -5.89 -17.30 6.60
N GLU A 88 -5.37 -16.18 7.12
CA GLU A 88 -6.09 -14.91 7.15
C GLU A 88 -6.38 -14.37 5.75
N PHE A 89 -5.38 -14.43 4.85
CA PHE A 89 -5.58 -13.97 3.47
C PHE A 89 -6.44 -14.92 2.64
N ALA A 90 -6.38 -16.22 2.87
CA ALA A 90 -7.31 -17.16 2.26
C ALA A 90 -8.75 -16.84 2.70
N THR A 91 -8.97 -16.55 3.98
CA THR A 91 -10.26 -16.12 4.51
C THR A 91 -10.72 -14.81 3.87
N LEU A 92 -9.84 -13.79 3.79
CA LEU A 92 -10.15 -12.52 3.15
C LEU A 92 -10.49 -12.72 1.66
N ASP A 93 -9.81 -13.62 0.99
CA ASP A 93 -10.05 -13.94 -0.42
C ASP A 93 -11.45 -14.54 -0.64
N HIS A 94 -11.90 -15.43 0.25
CA HIS A 94 -13.27 -15.91 0.25
C HIS A 94 -14.29 -14.81 0.55
N LEU A 95 -14.03 -13.95 1.54
CA LEU A 95 -14.93 -12.84 1.91
C LEU A 95 -15.06 -11.78 0.81
N SER A 96 -14.04 -11.62 -0.02
CA SER A 96 -13.99 -10.71 -1.16
C SER A 96 -14.26 -11.40 -2.50
N ASN A 97 -14.69 -12.66 -2.49
CA ASN A 97 -14.98 -13.44 -3.70
C ASN A 97 -13.82 -13.43 -4.72
N GLY A 98 -12.60 -13.68 -4.24
CA GLY A 98 -11.40 -13.74 -5.08
C GLY A 98 -10.76 -12.38 -5.39
N HIS A 99 -11.04 -11.35 -4.58
CA HIS A 99 -10.51 -10.02 -4.79
C HIS A 99 -9.52 -9.57 -3.69
N ALA A 100 -8.81 -10.50 -3.04
CA ALA A 100 -7.74 -10.13 -2.13
C ALA A 100 -6.40 -9.87 -2.84
N ILE A 101 -5.61 -8.92 -2.33
CA ILE A 101 -4.20 -8.70 -2.70
C ILE A 101 -3.35 -8.65 -1.43
N ALA A 102 -2.33 -9.48 -1.36
CA ALA A 102 -1.42 -9.54 -0.24
C ALA A 102 -0.26 -8.54 -0.42
N GLY A 103 -0.42 -7.33 0.10
CA GLY A 103 0.62 -6.34 0.09
C GLY A 103 1.55 -6.49 1.30
N PHE A 104 2.80 -6.92 1.10
CA PHE A 104 3.76 -7.22 2.14
C PHE A 104 4.92 -6.24 2.19
N GLY A 105 5.27 -5.80 3.39
CA GLY A 105 6.44 -4.95 3.69
C GLY A 105 7.32 -5.55 4.77
N MET A 106 8.59 -5.11 4.80
CA MET A 106 9.56 -5.60 5.78
C MET A 106 9.47 -4.92 7.14
N GLY A 107 8.75 -3.80 7.25
CA GLY A 107 8.83 -2.95 8.43
C GLY A 107 10.16 -2.21 8.58
N TYR A 108 10.20 -1.20 9.45
CA TYR A 108 11.37 -0.35 9.62
C TYR A 108 11.49 0.28 11.02
N ARG A 109 10.50 0.07 11.91
CA ARG A 109 10.46 0.71 13.23
C ARG A 109 10.99 -0.25 14.29
N ASP A 110 12.11 0.13 14.94
CA ASP A 110 12.75 -0.69 15.99
C ASP A 110 11.83 -1.02 17.17
N ASN A 111 10.96 -0.08 17.57
CA ASN A 111 10.02 -0.30 18.66
C ASN A 111 8.95 -1.36 18.32
N GLU A 112 8.50 -1.44 17.06
CA GLU A 112 7.60 -2.50 16.61
C GLU A 112 8.32 -3.85 16.73
N PHE A 113 9.51 -3.98 16.14
CA PHE A 113 10.29 -5.22 16.17
C PHE A 113 10.65 -5.65 17.60
N GLY A 114 11.14 -4.73 18.43
CA GLY A 114 11.48 -5.00 19.82
C GLY A 114 10.28 -5.47 20.65
N SER A 115 9.10 -4.88 20.43
CA SER A 115 7.88 -5.27 21.14
C SER A 115 7.35 -6.64 20.73
N PHE A 116 7.61 -7.09 19.51
CA PHE A 116 7.29 -8.43 19.02
C PHE A 116 8.41 -9.45 19.31
N GLY A 117 9.53 -9.04 19.92
CA GLY A 117 10.66 -9.92 20.18
C GLY A 117 11.37 -10.42 18.94
N VAL A 118 11.25 -9.69 17.83
CA VAL A 118 11.90 -10.03 16.55
C VAL A 118 13.12 -9.14 16.36
N PRO A 119 14.33 -9.71 16.23
CA PRO A 119 15.54 -8.93 15.95
C PRO A 119 15.43 -8.18 14.60
N MET A 120 15.75 -6.89 14.58
CA MET A 120 15.66 -6.06 13.38
C MET A 120 16.56 -6.58 12.23
N ASN A 121 17.70 -7.17 12.54
CA ASN A 121 18.61 -7.73 11.54
C ASN A 121 18.05 -9.00 10.86
N GLU A 122 17.07 -9.69 11.46
CA GLU A 122 16.43 -10.86 10.87
C GLU A 122 15.26 -10.50 9.94
N ARG A 123 14.86 -9.22 9.85
CA ARG A 123 13.65 -8.83 9.10
C ARG A 123 13.67 -9.24 7.62
N VAL A 124 14.86 -9.30 7.00
CA VAL A 124 15.00 -9.66 5.58
C VAL A 124 14.82 -11.15 5.39
N SER A 125 15.54 -11.98 6.15
CA SER A 125 15.45 -13.45 6.04
C SER A 125 14.05 -13.94 6.43
N ARG A 126 13.50 -13.44 7.54
CA ARG A 126 12.10 -13.73 7.93
C ARG A 126 11.09 -13.36 6.84
N PHE A 127 11.27 -12.20 6.21
CA PHE A 127 10.39 -11.76 5.12
C PHE A 127 10.46 -12.72 3.93
N GLU A 128 11.66 -13.10 3.49
CA GLU A 128 11.86 -13.97 2.33
C GLU A 128 11.33 -15.39 2.59
N GLU A 129 11.58 -15.96 3.77
CA GLU A 129 11.00 -17.24 4.18
C GLU A 129 9.46 -17.19 4.25
N SER A 130 8.94 -16.12 4.85
CA SER A 130 7.49 -15.95 4.99
C SER A 130 6.76 -15.84 3.67
N VAL A 131 7.30 -15.09 2.69
CA VAL A 131 6.70 -15.00 1.35
C VAL A 131 6.66 -16.37 0.68
N HIS A 132 7.74 -17.13 0.79
CA HIS A 132 7.82 -18.49 0.24
C HIS A 132 6.77 -19.42 0.89
N ILE A 133 6.70 -19.44 2.22
CA ILE A 133 5.76 -20.30 2.95
C ILE A 133 4.31 -19.94 2.62
N VAL A 134 3.96 -18.64 2.62
CA VAL A 134 2.61 -18.18 2.30
C VAL A 134 2.20 -18.63 0.89
N ARG A 135 3.07 -18.41 -0.09
CA ARG A 135 2.81 -18.83 -1.49
C ARG A 135 2.66 -20.34 -1.62
N SER A 136 3.51 -21.12 -0.93
CA SER A 136 3.44 -22.57 -0.95
C SER A 136 2.15 -23.10 -0.30
N LEU A 137 1.74 -22.56 0.83
CA LEU A 137 0.48 -22.94 1.49
C LEU A 137 -0.74 -22.66 0.61
N TRP A 138 -0.75 -21.54 -0.12
CA TRP A 138 -1.88 -21.19 -1.00
C TRP A 138 -2.05 -22.10 -2.21
N SER A 139 -1.05 -22.91 -2.56
CA SER A 139 -1.24 -23.96 -3.57
C SER A 139 -2.28 -25.01 -3.15
N GLY A 140 -2.56 -25.13 -1.85
CA GLY A 140 -3.41 -26.17 -1.28
C GLY A 140 -2.78 -27.57 -1.21
N GLU A 141 -1.55 -27.68 -1.69
CA GLU A 141 -0.79 -28.95 -1.64
C GLU A 141 -0.06 -29.09 -0.30
N GLN A 142 0.30 -30.32 0.02
CA GLN A 142 1.10 -30.65 1.20
C GLN A 142 2.52 -30.15 1.01
N MET A 143 3.06 -29.45 2.01
CA MET A 143 4.39 -28.85 1.94
C MET A 143 5.16 -29.02 3.25
N SER A 144 6.48 -29.11 3.13
CA SER A 144 7.40 -28.98 4.25
C SER A 144 8.37 -27.84 3.97
N PHE A 145 8.77 -27.12 5.02
CA PHE A 145 9.76 -26.05 4.96
C PHE A 145 10.63 -26.04 6.19
N HIS A 146 11.95 -26.05 5.99
CA HIS A 146 12.96 -26.03 7.05
C HIS A 146 13.92 -24.86 6.81
N GLY A 147 13.53 -23.67 7.28
CA GLY A 147 14.31 -22.45 7.18
C GLY A 147 15.09 -22.11 8.43
N GLU A 148 15.66 -20.93 8.45
CA GLU A 148 16.36 -20.38 9.61
C GLU A 148 15.37 -20.00 10.73
N HIS A 149 14.19 -19.49 10.35
CA HIS A 149 13.20 -18.92 11.28
C HIS A 149 11.92 -19.75 11.42
N PHE A 150 11.58 -20.52 10.41
CA PHE A 150 10.31 -21.27 10.40
C PHE A 150 10.55 -22.73 10.00
N HIS A 151 9.83 -23.63 10.70
CA HIS A 151 9.85 -25.07 10.42
C HIS A 151 8.41 -25.54 10.31
N ILE A 152 8.08 -26.18 9.20
CA ILE A 152 6.76 -26.72 8.89
C ILE A 152 6.96 -28.13 8.34
N ASP A 153 6.31 -29.12 8.96
CA ASP A 153 6.42 -30.51 8.56
C ASP A 153 5.07 -31.02 8.06
N ASP A 154 5.04 -31.34 6.76
CA ASP A 154 3.95 -32.08 6.13
C ASP A 154 2.56 -31.46 6.40
N GLN A 155 2.41 -30.14 6.13
CA GLN A 155 1.18 -29.38 6.37
C GLN A 155 0.59 -28.84 5.06
N ARG A 156 -0.70 -28.59 5.09
CA ARG A 156 -1.42 -27.84 4.06
C ARG A 156 -2.49 -26.95 4.68
N ILE A 157 -2.86 -25.89 3.99
CA ILE A 157 -4.02 -25.07 4.37
C ILE A 157 -5.31 -25.85 4.12
N SER A 158 -6.26 -25.81 5.06
CA SER A 158 -7.52 -26.56 4.95
C SER A 158 -8.56 -25.83 4.08
N LEU A 159 -8.47 -24.51 3.98
CA LEU A 159 -9.29 -23.66 3.13
C LEU A 159 -8.38 -22.92 2.14
N PRO A 160 -8.09 -23.49 0.95
CA PRO A 160 -7.31 -22.76 -0.07
C PRO A 160 -8.03 -21.50 -0.53
N PRO A 161 -7.30 -20.46 -0.98
CA PRO A 161 -7.90 -19.24 -1.56
C PRO A 161 -8.81 -19.53 -2.75
N VAL A 162 -9.71 -18.61 -3.06
CA VAL A 162 -10.55 -18.63 -4.27
C VAL A 162 -9.69 -18.43 -5.52
N GLN A 163 -8.73 -17.50 -5.45
CA GLN A 163 -7.79 -17.22 -6.53
C GLN A 163 -6.85 -18.42 -6.73
N PRO A 164 -6.72 -18.96 -7.95
CA PRO A 164 -5.79 -20.05 -8.22
C PRO A 164 -4.34 -19.68 -7.89
N GLY A 165 -3.69 -20.43 -7.02
CA GLY A 165 -2.33 -20.14 -6.52
C GLY A 165 -2.27 -19.04 -5.45
N GLY A 166 -3.42 -18.52 -5.02
CA GLY A 166 -3.58 -17.53 -3.96
C GLY A 166 -3.66 -16.08 -4.43
N PRO A 167 -3.93 -15.15 -3.50
CA PRO A 167 -3.89 -13.72 -3.74
C PRO A 167 -2.56 -13.26 -4.33
N ARG A 168 -2.59 -12.30 -5.25
CA ARG A 168 -1.36 -11.70 -5.78
C ARG A 168 -0.55 -11.08 -4.64
N ILE A 169 0.76 -11.33 -4.64
CA ILE A 169 1.68 -10.79 -3.64
C ILE A 169 2.33 -9.52 -4.20
N TRP A 170 2.03 -8.37 -3.59
CA TRP A 170 2.67 -7.11 -3.92
C TRP A 170 3.70 -6.74 -2.85
N ILE A 171 4.92 -6.44 -3.28
CA ILE A 171 6.01 -6.12 -2.36
C ILE A 171 6.17 -4.61 -2.22
N GLY A 172 5.99 -4.10 -0.99
CA GLY A 172 6.37 -2.75 -0.63
C GLY A 172 7.86 -2.67 -0.32
N ALA A 173 8.60 -1.92 -1.11
CA ALA A 173 10.02 -1.70 -0.88
C ALA A 173 10.41 -0.26 -1.19
N GLY A 174 11.40 0.25 -0.44
CA GLY A 174 11.93 1.59 -0.65
C GLY A 174 12.51 1.80 -2.05
N PRO A 175 12.59 3.08 -2.52
CA PRO A 175 12.99 3.40 -3.88
C PRO A 175 14.51 3.30 -4.08
N HIS A 176 15.07 2.12 -3.94
CA HIS A 176 16.49 1.79 -4.13
C HIS A 176 16.67 0.44 -4.84
N LYS A 177 17.83 0.25 -5.47
CA LYS A 177 18.15 -0.93 -6.30
C LYS A 177 17.87 -2.27 -5.61
N THR A 178 18.27 -2.42 -4.35
CA THR A 178 18.04 -3.66 -3.58
C THR A 178 16.54 -3.91 -3.34
N GLY A 179 15.75 -2.84 -3.11
CA GLY A 179 14.30 -2.92 -2.98
C GLY A 179 13.64 -3.39 -4.28
N ALA A 180 14.03 -2.77 -5.41
CA ALA A 180 13.55 -3.13 -6.74
C ALA A 180 13.82 -4.61 -7.06
N ARG A 181 15.05 -5.08 -6.84
CA ARG A 181 15.45 -6.48 -7.09
C ARG A 181 14.72 -7.47 -6.18
N ARG A 182 14.52 -7.13 -4.89
CA ARG A 182 13.76 -7.99 -3.99
C ARG A 182 12.29 -8.10 -4.41
N ALA A 183 11.67 -6.98 -4.76
CA ALA A 183 10.30 -6.98 -5.25
C ALA A 183 10.17 -7.81 -6.55
N ALA A 184 11.12 -7.70 -7.46
CA ALA A 184 11.16 -8.47 -8.70
C ALA A 184 11.24 -9.99 -8.46
N ARG A 185 12.01 -10.40 -7.44
CA ARG A 185 12.24 -11.82 -7.13
C ARG A 185 11.08 -12.47 -6.39
N LEU A 186 10.42 -11.75 -5.49
CA LEU A 186 9.48 -12.32 -4.53
C LEU A 186 8.01 -12.00 -4.86
N GLY A 187 7.74 -10.89 -5.54
CA GLY A 187 6.39 -10.39 -5.76
C GLY A 187 5.87 -10.58 -7.17
N ASP A 188 4.55 -10.48 -7.28
CA ASP A 188 3.85 -10.39 -8.56
C ASP A 188 3.81 -8.93 -9.06
N ALA A 189 3.96 -7.96 -8.13
CA ALA A 189 4.15 -6.55 -8.42
C ALA A 189 4.99 -5.87 -7.33
N TRP A 190 5.52 -4.69 -7.68
CA TRP A 190 6.21 -3.80 -6.74
C TRP A 190 5.43 -2.53 -6.54
N ILE A 191 5.03 -2.24 -5.30
CA ILE A 191 4.40 -0.96 -4.94
C ILE A 191 5.46 0.04 -4.46
N ILE A 192 5.62 1.11 -5.22
CA ILE A 192 6.63 2.13 -4.98
C ILE A 192 6.03 3.26 -4.14
N PRO A 193 6.74 3.73 -3.09
CA PRO A 193 6.24 4.80 -2.22
C PRO A 193 6.09 6.15 -2.95
N PRO A 194 5.25 7.08 -2.44
CA PRO A 194 4.78 8.25 -3.18
C PRO A 194 5.83 9.34 -3.44
N HIS A 195 6.96 9.32 -2.74
CA HIS A 195 8.00 10.35 -2.83
C HIS A 195 9.04 10.11 -3.94
N ALA A 196 8.93 9.03 -4.72
CA ALA A 196 9.83 8.80 -5.84
C ALA A 196 9.46 9.70 -7.02
N THR A 197 10.43 10.49 -7.50
CA THR A 197 10.26 11.37 -8.67
C THR A 197 10.16 10.55 -9.97
N PRO A 198 9.59 11.09 -11.06
CA PRO A 198 9.48 10.38 -12.35
C PRO A 198 10.82 9.84 -12.85
N GLU A 199 11.90 10.61 -12.76
CA GLU A 199 13.24 10.20 -13.20
C GLU A 199 13.77 9.03 -12.35
N ARG A 200 13.53 9.09 -11.04
CA ARG A 200 13.91 8.02 -10.12
C ARG A 200 13.14 6.74 -10.41
N LEU A 201 11.84 6.87 -10.71
CA LEU A 201 10.99 5.74 -11.08
C LEU A 201 11.52 4.98 -12.29
N GLN A 202 11.99 5.67 -13.34
CA GLN A 202 12.57 5.03 -14.54
C GLN A 202 13.80 4.18 -14.21
N ILE A 203 14.74 4.73 -13.42
CA ILE A 203 15.94 4.00 -12.98
C ILE A 203 15.55 2.73 -12.21
N LEU A 204 14.56 2.85 -11.33
CA LEU A 204 14.11 1.76 -10.46
C LEU A 204 13.37 0.67 -11.25
N LEU A 205 12.56 1.04 -12.22
CA LEU A 205 11.94 0.08 -13.14
C LEU A 205 12.97 -0.67 -13.98
N GLY A 206 14.05 0.00 -14.41
CA GLY A 206 15.17 -0.65 -15.07
C GLY A 206 15.75 -1.77 -14.19
N HIS A 207 16.06 -1.49 -12.92
CA HIS A 207 16.59 -2.51 -12.00
C HIS A 207 15.61 -3.64 -11.70
N TYR A 208 14.32 -3.34 -11.68
CA TYR A 208 13.27 -4.35 -11.49
C TYR A 208 13.20 -5.29 -12.69
N ARG A 209 13.17 -4.74 -13.93
CA ARG A 209 13.12 -5.51 -15.17
C ARG A 209 14.37 -6.35 -15.39
N GLU A 210 15.57 -5.77 -15.22
CA GLU A 210 16.85 -6.49 -15.27
C GLU A 210 16.85 -7.74 -14.37
N GLU A 211 16.33 -7.63 -13.16
CA GLU A 211 16.28 -8.75 -12.23
C GLU A 211 15.29 -9.84 -12.66
N ARG A 212 14.11 -9.45 -13.16
CA ARG A 212 13.13 -10.43 -13.69
C ARG A 212 13.66 -11.15 -14.92
N GLU A 213 14.29 -10.44 -15.85
CA GLU A 213 14.95 -11.03 -17.01
C GLU A 213 16.05 -12.02 -16.59
N ARG A 214 16.91 -11.62 -15.66
CA ARG A 214 17.97 -12.49 -15.11
C ARG A 214 17.41 -13.79 -14.52
N LEU A 215 16.20 -13.76 -13.96
CA LEU A 215 15.52 -14.92 -13.37
C LEU A 215 14.64 -15.68 -14.36
N GLY A 216 14.56 -15.24 -15.63
CA GLY A 216 13.67 -15.83 -16.63
C GLY A 216 12.18 -15.66 -16.32
N MET A 217 11.83 -14.64 -15.52
CA MET A 217 10.45 -14.35 -15.13
C MET A 217 9.80 -13.41 -16.15
N SER A 218 8.52 -13.63 -16.43
CA SER A 218 7.73 -12.71 -17.27
C SER A 218 7.60 -11.32 -16.63
N GLU A 219 7.32 -10.30 -17.46
CA GLU A 219 6.90 -8.98 -16.94
C GLU A 219 5.67 -9.14 -16.01
N PRO A 220 5.60 -8.37 -14.91
CA PRO A 220 4.41 -8.34 -14.08
C PRO A 220 3.23 -7.74 -14.84
N GLY A 221 2.02 -8.13 -14.46
CA GLY A 221 0.81 -7.55 -15.05
C GLY A 221 0.59 -6.09 -14.64
N ASP A 222 1.12 -5.66 -13.49
CA ASP A 222 0.94 -4.32 -12.95
C ASP A 222 2.27 -3.72 -12.46
N PHE A 223 2.54 -2.48 -12.88
CA PHE A 223 3.56 -1.61 -12.29
C PHE A 223 2.88 -0.56 -11.44
N VAL A 224 3.16 -0.55 -10.14
CA VAL A 224 2.37 0.17 -9.15
C VAL A 224 3.14 1.30 -8.51
N VAL A 225 2.57 2.49 -8.48
CA VAL A 225 3.09 3.63 -7.74
C VAL A 225 2.03 4.21 -6.82
N ARG A 226 2.43 4.68 -5.63
CA ARG A 226 1.57 5.50 -4.79
C ARG A 226 1.67 6.96 -5.18
N ARG A 227 0.55 7.68 -5.07
CA ARG A 227 0.49 9.15 -5.16
C ARG A 227 -0.48 9.71 -4.11
N GLU A 228 -0.18 10.93 -3.71
CA GLU A 228 -1.04 11.72 -2.84
C GLU A 228 -1.89 12.64 -3.73
N LEU A 229 -3.21 12.70 -3.56
CA LEU A 229 -4.12 13.43 -4.44
C LEU A 229 -5.05 14.36 -3.66
N VAL A 230 -5.07 15.64 -4.04
CA VAL A 230 -6.12 16.61 -3.70
C VAL A 230 -6.51 17.34 -4.99
N LEU A 231 -7.78 17.29 -5.34
CA LEU A 231 -8.32 17.97 -6.53
C LEU A 231 -9.16 19.17 -6.14
N ASP A 232 -8.95 20.26 -6.85
CA ASP A 232 -9.75 21.48 -6.76
C ASP A 232 -9.67 22.24 -8.09
N ASP A 233 -10.70 22.99 -8.47
CA ASP A 233 -10.69 23.84 -9.66
C ASP A 233 -9.63 24.94 -9.58
N ASP A 234 -9.26 25.34 -8.35
CA ASP A 234 -8.16 26.25 -8.06
C ASP A 234 -6.92 25.41 -7.63
N PRO A 235 -5.89 25.28 -8.47
CA PRO A 235 -4.71 24.49 -8.17
C PRO A 235 -3.92 25.00 -6.96
N GLU A 236 -3.91 26.32 -6.69
CA GLU A 236 -3.25 26.88 -5.52
C GLU A 236 -3.98 26.49 -4.22
N ARG A 237 -5.31 26.44 -4.26
CA ARG A 237 -6.10 25.95 -3.13
C ARG A 237 -5.89 24.45 -2.90
N ALA A 238 -5.87 23.63 -3.97
CA ALA A 238 -5.56 22.22 -3.88
C ALA A 238 -4.18 21.99 -3.25
N ARG A 239 -3.17 22.74 -3.72
CA ARG A 239 -1.79 22.68 -3.22
C ARG A 239 -1.72 23.05 -1.74
N SER A 240 -2.34 24.17 -1.36
CA SER A 240 -2.36 24.65 0.03
C SER A 240 -2.95 23.61 0.98
N ILE A 241 -4.09 22.99 0.62
CA ILE A 241 -4.76 21.95 1.40
C ILE A 241 -3.85 20.71 1.50
N GLY A 242 -3.33 20.24 0.38
CA GLY A 242 -2.53 19.01 0.32
C GLY A 242 -1.22 19.13 1.08
N VAL A 243 -0.49 20.26 0.93
CA VAL A 243 0.76 20.52 1.65
C VAL A 243 0.50 20.61 3.16
N ALA A 244 -0.53 21.34 3.61
CA ALA A 244 -0.87 21.44 5.02
C ALA A 244 -1.17 20.07 5.64
N ALA A 245 -2.01 19.28 4.98
CA ALA A 245 -2.38 17.92 5.42
C ALA A 245 -1.16 16.98 5.44
N ARG A 246 -0.30 17.06 4.43
CA ARG A 246 0.91 16.25 4.36
C ARG A 246 1.93 16.64 5.43
N THR A 247 2.10 17.92 5.69
CA THR A 247 2.97 18.45 6.75
C THR A 247 2.52 17.95 8.13
N ALA A 248 1.22 18.00 8.42
CA ALA A 248 0.65 17.45 9.66
C ALA A 248 0.99 15.96 9.82
N LEU A 249 0.83 15.17 8.76
CA LEU A 249 1.21 13.75 8.75
C LEU A 249 2.72 13.57 8.97
N THR A 250 3.57 14.37 8.34
CA THR A 250 5.03 14.28 8.50
C THR A 250 5.45 14.54 9.94
N ARG A 251 4.90 15.57 10.57
CA ARG A 251 5.14 15.87 11.99
C ARG A 251 4.69 14.72 12.91
N GLN A 252 3.55 14.11 12.58
CA GLN A 252 3.04 12.95 13.29
C GLN A 252 3.99 11.75 13.18
N TYR A 253 4.48 11.43 11.99
CA TYR A 253 5.45 10.35 11.79
C TYR A 253 6.80 10.65 12.44
N ALA A 254 7.27 11.89 12.44
CA ALA A 254 8.47 12.29 13.15
C ALA A 254 8.35 12.07 14.67
N ALA A 255 7.17 12.28 15.24
CA ALA A 255 6.91 11.99 16.65
C ALA A 255 6.89 10.48 16.98
N PHE A 256 6.67 9.62 15.99
CA PHE A 256 6.73 8.15 16.13
C PHE A 256 8.14 7.58 16.03
N ASN A 257 8.96 8.20 15.18
CA ASN A 257 10.29 7.71 14.89
C ASN A 257 11.28 8.59 15.67
N ALA A 258 12.11 7.97 16.52
CA ALA A 258 13.31 8.66 16.98
C ALA A 258 14.09 9.13 15.73
N PRO A 259 14.67 10.34 15.72
CA PRO A 259 15.15 11.02 14.51
C PRO A 259 16.21 10.28 13.68
N ASP A 260 16.70 9.15 14.15
CA ASP A 260 17.97 8.55 13.71
C ASP A 260 17.86 7.24 12.92
N GLN A 261 16.67 6.67 12.69
CA GLN A 261 16.66 5.21 12.49
C GLN A 261 16.15 4.69 11.15
N THR A 262 15.74 5.53 10.19
CA THR A 262 15.30 4.99 8.90
C THR A 262 16.10 5.54 7.73
N PRO A 263 17.17 4.83 7.27
CA PRO A 263 17.87 5.22 6.06
C PRO A 263 16.90 5.30 4.87
N GLY A 264 16.86 6.47 4.21
CA GLY A 264 15.99 6.72 3.07
C GLY A 264 14.67 7.45 3.38
N TYR A 265 14.30 7.65 4.65
CA TYR A 265 13.14 8.44 5.07
C TYR A 265 13.51 9.71 5.85
N GLN A 266 14.79 9.92 6.16
CA GLN A 266 15.30 11.07 6.92
C GLN A 266 14.99 12.42 6.26
N HIS A 267 14.90 12.45 4.93
CA HIS A 267 14.55 13.64 4.14
C HIS A 267 13.05 13.98 4.14
N LEU A 268 12.19 13.18 4.77
CA LEU A 268 10.75 13.46 4.86
C LEU A 268 10.35 14.12 6.19
N ASN A 269 11.31 14.53 6.99
CA ASN A 269 11.08 14.98 8.38
C ASN A 269 11.00 16.50 8.54
N SER A 270 11.09 17.30 7.47
CA SER A 270 10.93 18.75 7.52
C SER A 270 9.76 19.26 6.68
N ASP A 271 9.23 20.43 7.05
CA ASP A 271 8.16 21.09 6.29
C ASP A 271 8.65 21.45 4.87
N ALA A 272 9.92 21.85 4.71
CA ALA A 272 10.53 22.12 3.42
C ALA A 272 10.62 20.89 2.52
N ASP A 273 10.84 19.70 3.09
CA ASP A 273 10.84 18.45 2.35
C ASP A 273 9.42 18.08 1.89
N ALA A 274 8.39 18.37 2.70
CA ALA A 274 7.00 18.14 2.33
C ALA A 274 6.60 19.01 1.13
N GLU A 275 6.99 20.30 1.11
CA GLU A 275 6.73 21.22 -0.01
C GLU A 275 7.47 20.79 -1.28
N GLN A 276 8.78 20.52 -1.19
CA GLN A 276 9.57 20.08 -2.34
C GLN A 276 9.08 18.75 -2.93
N THR A 277 8.64 17.84 -2.08
CA THR A 277 8.09 16.55 -2.53
C THR A 277 6.71 16.74 -3.16
N ALA A 278 5.90 17.67 -2.63
CA ALA A 278 4.61 18.02 -3.20
C ALA A 278 4.75 18.46 -4.66
N ASP A 279 5.70 19.34 -4.95
CA ASP A 279 5.91 19.88 -6.29
C ASP A 279 6.41 18.84 -7.32
N ARG A 280 6.98 17.72 -6.86
CA ARG A 280 7.60 16.73 -7.74
C ARG A 280 6.87 15.39 -7.84
N SER A 281 6.09 15.05 -6.84
CA SER A 281 5.59 13.67 -6.70
C SER A 281 4.13 13.57 -6.26
N TYR A 282 3.51 14.67 -5.79
CA TYR A 282 2.12 14.69 -5.35
C TYR A 282 1.23 15.38 -6.38
N LEU A 283 -0.05 14.99 -6.38
CA LEU A 283 -1.06 15.51 -7.30
C LEU A 283 -2.02 16.44 -6.53
N PHE A 284 -1.49 17.57 -6.04
CA PHE A 284 -2.28 18.61 -5.39
C PHE A 284 -2.56 19.74 -6.39
N THR A 285 -3.62 19.58 -7.19
CA THR A 285 -3.80 20.38 -8.40
C THR A 285 -5.25 20.33 -8.92
N ASP A 286 -5.47 20.96 -10.08
CA ASP A 286 -6.71 20.86 -10.85
C ASP A 286 -6.80 19.52 -11.63
N PRO A 287 -8.03 19.15 -12.09
CA PRO A 287 -8.25 17.89 -12.80
C PRO A 287 -7.43 17.74 -14.10
N ALA A 288 -7.24 18.81 -14.87
CA ALA A 288 -6.52 18.73 -16.15
C ALA A 288 -5.03 18.45 -15.94
N SER A 289 -4.43 19.13 -14.97
CA SER A 289 -3.03 18.90 -14.55
C SER A 289 -2.84 17.50 -13.97
N ALA A 290 -3.80 17.01 -13.17
CA ALA A 290 -3.79 15.65 -12.65
C ALA A 290 -3.83 14.60 -13.77
N ILE A 291 -4.67 14.77 -14.79
CA ILE A 291 -4.72 13.89 -15.97
C ILE A 291 -3.38 13.88 -16.68
N SER A 292 -2.77 15.05 -16.91
CA SER A 292 -1.48 15.16 -17.56
C SER A 292 -0.38 14.37 -16.83
N ALA A 293 -0.27 14.55 -15.52
CA ALA A 293 0.70 13.85 -14.69
C ALA A 293 0.46 12.33 -14.62
N LEU A 294 -0.80 11.89 -14.57
CA LEU A 294 -1.15 10.46 -14.59
C LEU A 294 -0.85 9.83 -15.95
N LYS A 295 -1.09 10.54 -17.05
CA LYS A 295 -0.72 10.08 -18.41
C LYS A 295 0.80 10.03 -18.61
N GLU A 296 1.55 10.90 -17.98
CA GLU A 296 3.01 10.81 -17.95
C GLU A 296 3.47 9.53 -17.23
N LEU A 297 2.88 9.19 -16.09
CA LEU A 297 3.16 7.92 -15.42
C LEU A 297 2.80 6.72 -16.32
N GLU A 298 1.67 6.76 -17.01
CA GLU A 298 1.25 5.72 -17.96
C GLU A 298 2.26 5.56 -19.11
N ALA A 299 2.72 6.67 -19.71
CA ALA A 299 3.74 6.68 -20.75
C ALA A 299 5.09 6.13 -20.26
N HIS A 300 5.37 6.23 -18.97
CA HIS A 300 6.52 5.61 -18.33
C HIS A 300 6.33 4.13 -17.98
N GLY A 301 5.18 3.53 -18.30
CA GLY A 301 4.88 2.12 -18.13
C GLY A 301 4.21 1.77 -16.79
N PHE A 302 3.76 2.75 -16.02
CA PHE A 302 2.94 2.48 -14.84
C PHE A 302 1.52 2.15 -15.26
N THR A 303 0.99 1.05 -14.75
CA THR A 303 -0.35 0.56 -15.07
C THR A 303 -1.34 0.76 -13.93
N TYR A 304 -0.80 1.08 -12.73
CA TYR A 304 -1.59 1.14 -11.52
C TYR A 304 -1.12 2.27 -10.59
N VAL A 305 -2.05 3.12 -10.14
CA VAL A 305 -1.77 4.20 -9.19
C VAL A 305 -2.62 4.02 -7.94
N VAL A 306 -1.97 3.87 -6.77
CA VAL A 306 -2.67 3.87 -5.48
C VAL A 306 -2.69 5.28 -4.92
N LEU A 307 -3.87 5.86 -4.85
CA LEU A 307 -4.12 7.24 -4.46
C LEU A 307 -4.44 7.33 -2.96
N ARG A 308 -3.78 8.24 -2.25
CA ARG A 308 -4.21 8.69 -0.93
C ARG A 308 -4.88 10.05 -1.08
N MET A 309 -6.09 10.18 -0.56
CA MET A 309 -6.92 11.39 -0.65
C MET A 309 -7.32 11.93 0.72
N GLN A 310 -6.87 11.31 1.83
CA GLN A 310 -7.22 11.73 3.19
C GLN A 310 -6.02 11.69 4.13
N TRP A 311 -6.02 12.64 5.07
CA TRP A 311 -5.09 12.78 6.21
C TRP A 311 -5.86 13.16 7.48
N PHE A 312 -5.21 13.15 8.64
CA PHE A 312 -5.85 13.35 9.97
C PHE A 312 -6.71 14.59 10.07
N ASP A 313 -6.18 15.73 9.60
CA ASP A 313 -6.81 17.03 9.72
C ASP A 313 -7.68 17.39 8.51
N LEU A 314 -7.77 16.50 7.53
CA LEU A 314 -8.61 16.71 6.37
C LEU A 314 -10.01 16.16 6.64
N PRO A 315 -11.07 17.00 6.65
CA PRO A 315 -12.44 16.53 6.81
C PRO A 315 -12.82 15.50 5.75
N GLN A 316 -13.63 14.50 6.14
CA GLN A 316 -14.10 13.47 5.23
C GLN A 316 -14.81 14.05 3.99
N GLU A 317 -15.63 15.09 4.17
CA GLU A 317 -16.30 15.77 3.06
C GLU A 317 -15.32 16.25 1.99
N ARG A 318 -14.15 16.76 2.39
CA ARG A 318 -13.12 17.22 1.45
C ARG A 318 -12.50 16.06 0.67
N MET A 319 -12.28 14.93 1.33
CA MET A 319 -11.85 13.70 0.66
C MET A 319 -12.90 13.21 -0.34
N LEU A 320 -14.18 13.19 0.05
CA LEU A 320 -15.27 12.78 -0.82
C LEU A 320 -15.42 13.74 -2.02
N GLN A 321 -15.27 15.05 -1.84
CA GLN A 321 -15.21 16.02 -2.94
C GLN A 321 -14.08 15.73 -3.92
N THR A 322 -12.86 15.42 -3.41
CA THR A 322 -11.74 15.02 -4.28
C THR A 322 -12.09 13.77 -5.08
N LEU A 323 -12.76 12.79 -4.45
CA LEU A 323 -13.15 11.55 -5.11
C LEU A 323 -14.27 11.77 -6.15
N GLU A 324 -15.24 12.64 -5.87
CA GLU A 324 -16.28 13.06 -6.84
C GLU A 324 -15.64 13.77 -8.04
N THR A 325 -14.75 14.73 -7.79
CA THR A 325 -14.00 15.43 -8.86
C THR A 325 -13.17 14.45 -9.68
N PHE A 326 -12.55 13.45 -9.02
CA PHE A 326 -11.83 12.38 -9.71
C PHE A 326 -12.76 11.57 -10.62
N ARG A 327 -13.90 11.12 -10.10
CA ARG A 327 -14.90 10.37 -10.86
C ARG A 327 -15.38 11.13 -12.12
N ASP A 328 -15.72 12.41 -11.94
CA ASP A 328 -16.41 13.17 -12.97
C ASP A 328 -15.45 13.75 -14.03
N HIS A 329 -14.22 14.07 -13.64
CA HIS A 329 -13.30 14.82 -14.49
C HIS A 329 -11.98 14.10 -14.81
N VAL A 330 -11.50 13.19 -13.96
CA VAL A 330 -10.21 12.52 -14.16
C VAL A 330 -10.39 11.09 -14.68
N ARG A 331 -11.22 10.29 -14.01
CA ARG A 331 -11.41 8.86 -14.33
C ARG A 331 -11.78 8.62 -15.80
N PRO A 332 -12.68 9.42 -16.43
CA PRO A 332 -13.07 9.21 -17.83
C PRO A 332 -11.93 9.30 -18.84
N ALA A 333 -10.84 9.99 -18.51
CA ALA A 333 -9.67 10.08 -19.38
C ALA A 333 -8.86 8.76 -19.48
N PHE A 334 -9.23 7.74 -18.69
CA PHE A 334 -8.55 6.44 -18.58
C PHE A 334 -9.49 5.25 -18.82
N ASP A 335 -10.71 5.49 -19.28
CA ASP A 335 -11.74 4.47 -19.59
C ASP A 335 -11.61 3.86 -21.00
N SER A 336 -10.41 3.78 -21.55
CA SER A 336 -10.16 3.20 -22.90
C SER A 336 -9.67 1.78 -22.84
#